data_6f7baf8401d38a12ff2e96a59380ac66
#
_entry.id   6f7baf8401d38a12ff2e96a59380ac66
#
_cell.length_a   1.000
_cell.length_b   1.000
_cell.length_c   1.000
_cell.angle_alpha   90.00
_cell.angle_beta   90.00
_cell.angle_gamma   90.00
#
_symmetry.space_group_name_H-M   'P 1'
#
loop_
_entity.id
_entity.type
_entity.pdbx_description
1 polymer ?
#
loop_
_entity_poly.entity_id
_entity_poly.type
_entity_poly.pdbx_seq_one_letter_code
_entity_poly.pdbx_strand_id
1 'polypeptide(L)'
;MPLDNSQNQTTNAIYVFVDASNLWEAFKAKGRFLDFEKTIKYIKEKFGGTSIKAFYYTAYPAEGTRDYSLDSKHKFFTYLKKALGFAVIKKELKRISVINEHGEAIEEKGNMDVEMTIDAMLHFKKYDTAVFFTGDSDFLALVTYLKNHGKKVFIFSSENNVSQELRTGADGYTDILDIDGVWGKELKHRAELEKESR
;
A
#
# COMPACT_ATOMS: atom_id res chain seq x y z
N MET A 1 20.36 41.88 9.14
CA MET A 1 19.11 41.10 9.05
C MET A 1 19.31 39.85 9.90
N PRO A 2 18.53 39.59 10.92
CA PRO A 2 18.69 38.38 11.71
C PRO A 2 18.24 37.19 10.86
N LEU A 3 19.07 36.17 10.82
CA LEU A 3 18.75 34.87 10.25
C LEU A 3 17.59 34.27 11.06
N ASP A 4 16.50 34.04 10.37
CA ASP A 4 15.32 33.37 10.94
C ASP A 4 15.69 31.92 11.26
N ASN A 5 16.07 31.71 12.53
CA ASN A 5 16.22 30.39 13.13
C ASN A 5 14.83 29.83 13.49
N SER A 6 13.96 29.68 12.51
CA SER A 6 12.79 28.84 12.68
C SER A 6 13.30 27.40 12.85
N GLN A 7 13.44 27.02 14.12
CA GLN A 7 13.75 25.66 14.57
C GLN A 7 12.85 24.70 13.78
N ASN A 8 13.49 23.86 12.97
CA ASN A 8 12.89 22.67 12.37
C ASN A 8 12.39 21.79 13.54
N GLN A 9 11.18 22.06 14.02
CA GLN A 9 10.49 21.12 14.87
C GLN A 9 10.24 19.88 13.98
N THR A 10 11.08 18.88 14.15
CA THR A 10 10.84 17.56 13.57
C THR A 10 9.49 17.10 14.09
N THR A 11 8.48 17.14 13.25
CA THR A 11 7.09 16.80 13.60
C THR A 11 6.96 15.32 13.94
N ASN A 12 7.99 14.52 13.64
CA ASN A 12 7.99 13.06 13.72
C ASN A 12 6.72 12.44 13.14
N ALA A 13 6.27 13.01 12.04
CA ALA A 13 5.07 12.56 11.35
C ALA A 13 5.40 11.40 10.41
N ILE A 14 4.59 10.34 10.47
CA ILE A 14 4.72 9.14 9.64
C ILE A 14 3.64 9.17 8.57
N TYR A 15 4.03 9.00 7.31
CA TYR A 15 3.11 8.76 6.21
C TYR A 15 3.28 7.35 5.68
N VAL A 16 2.15 6.65 5.55
CA VAL A 16 2.08 5.25 5.12
C VAL A 16 1.41 5.19 3.77
N PHE A 17 2.09 4.63 2.79
CA PHE A 17 1.64 4.48 1.41
C PHE A 17 1.46 2.99 1.11
N VAL A 18 0.22 2.58 0.86
CA VAL A 18 -0.14 1.16 0.73
C VAL A 18 -0.54 0.86 -0.70
N ASP A 19 0.30 0.11 -1.41
CA ASP A 19 -0.04 -0.50 -2.69
C ASP A 19 -0.84 -1.79 -2.47
N ALA A 20 -2.12 -1.76 -2.81
CA ALA A 20 -3.01 -2.90 -2.63
C ALA A 20 -2.64 -4.10 -3.49
N SER A 21 -2.07 -3.87 -4.68
CA SER A 21 -1.66 -4.94 -5.59
C SER A 21 -0.50 -5.75 -5.00
N ASN A 22 0.45 -5.05 -4.42
CA ASN A 22 1.62 -5.65 -3.77
C ASN A 22 1.24 -6.41 -2.50
N LEU A 23 0.31 -5.86 -1.70
CA LEU A 23 -0.20 -6.53 -0.50
C LEU A 23 -0.97 -7.82 -0.80
N TRP A 24 -1.62 -7.91 -1.95
CA TRP A 24 -2.39 -9.10 -2.30
C TRP A 24 -1.53 -10.37 -2.36
N GLU A 25 -0.29 -10.26 -2.84
CA GLU A 25 0.66 -11.38 -2.84
C GLU A 25 0.99 -11.83 -1.42
N ALA A 26 1.21 -10.89 -0.51
CA ALA A 26 1.44 -11.20 0.89
C ALA A 26 0.22 -11.83 1.58
N PHE A 27 -1.00 -11.39 1.25
CA PHE A 27 -2.23 -12.01 1.75
C PHE A 27 -2.35 -13.47 1.32
N LYS A 28 -2.04 -13.76 0.05
CA LYS A 28 -2.02 -15.14 -0.45
C LYS A 28 -0.96 -16.00 0.26
N ALA A 29 0.24 -15.46 0.43
CA ALA A 29 1.32 -16.15 1.10
C ALA A 29 1.01 -16.47 2.58
N LYS A 30 0.35 -15.54 3.29
CA LYS A 30 -0.02 -15.72 4.70
C LYS A 30 -1.34 -16.48 4.88
N GLY A 31 -2.19 -16.56 3.85
CA GLY A 31 -3.56 -17.08 3.96
C GLY A 31 -4.49 -16.21 4.80
N ARG A 32 -4.15 -14.93 5.01
CA ARG A 32 -4.88 -14.00 5.88
C ARG A 32 -4.83 -12.57 5.34
N PHE A 33 -5.83 -11.78 5.68
CA PHE A 33 -5.82 -10.34 5.45
C PHE A 33 -5.06 -9.61 6.55
N LEU A 34 -4.43 -8.50 6.17
CA LEU A 34 -3.82 -7.58 7.14
C LEU A 34 -4.91 -6.84 7.93
N ASP A 35 -4.75 -6.76 9.23
CA ASP A 35 -5.54 -5.89 10.11
C ASP A 35 -4.89 -4.50 10.12
N PHE A 36 -5.47 -3.57 9.37
CA PHE A 36 -4.88 -2.24 9.20
C PHE A 36 -4.85 -1.41 10.49
N GLU A 37 -5.79 -1.62 11.39
CA GLU A 37 -5.76 -0.93 12.69
C GLU A 37 -4.53 -1.36 13.51
N LYS A 38 -4.31 -2.66 13.62
CA LYS A 38 -3.13 -3.21 14.30
C LYS A 38 -1.83 -2.86 13.59
N THR A 39 -1.85 -2.84 12.26
CA THR A 39 -0.69 -2.48 11.44
C THR A 39 -0.29 -1.02 11.67
N ILE A 40 -1.24 -0.11 11.67
CA ILE A 40 -0.98 1.32 11.94
C ILE A 40 -0.46 1.51 13.37
N LYS A 41 -1.02 0.80 14.34
CA LYS A 41 -0.53 0.81 15.73
C LYS A 41 0.92 0.33 15.80
N TYR A 42 1.23 -0.81 15.18
CA TYR A 42 2.58 -1.36 15.11
C TYR A 42 3.58 -0.36 14.51
N ILE A 43 3.24 0.28 13.37
CA ILE A 43 4.09 1.28 12.72
C ILE A 43 4.35 2.47 13.64
N LYS A 44 3.29 2.97 14.30
CA LYS A 44 3.39 4.09 15.21
C LYS A 44 4.32 3.79 16.40
N GLU A 45 4.20 2.60 16.97
CA GLU A 45 5.06 2.14 18.07
C GLU A 45 6.50 1.92 17.60
N LYS A 46 6.71 1.28 16.46
CA LYS A 46 8.03 0.98 15.89
C LYS A 46 8.86 2.24 15.60
N PHE A 47 8.23 3.28 15.07
CA PHE A 47 8.94 4.50 14.65
C PHE A 47 8.75 5.68 15.61
N GLY A 48 7.96 5.54 16.67
CA GLY A 48 7.77 6.57 17.69
C GLY A 48 7.10 7.84 17.15
N GLY A 49 6.24 7.73 16.14
CA GLY A 49 5.63 8.89 15.48
C GLY A 49 4.59 9.61 16.35
N THR A 50 4.60 10.95 16.30
CA THR A 50 3.60 11.78 16.97
C THR A 50 2.27 11.77 16.24
N SER A 51 2.31 11.68 14.91
CA SER A 51 1.15 11.58 14.04
C SER A 51 1.38 10.57 12.92
N ILE A 52 0.30 9.96 12.44
CA ILE A 52 0.36 9.02 11.33
C ILE A 52 -0.80 9.31 10.35
N LYS A 53 -0.49 9.29 9.07
CA LYS A 53 -1.47 9.38 7.99
C LYS A 53 -1.24 8.26 7.01
N ALA A 54 -2.30 7.57 6.62
CA ALA A 54 -2.22 6.43 5.72
C ALA A 54 -3.01 6.66 4.44
N PHE A 55 -2.45 6.18 3.34
CA PHE A 55 -2.99 6.23 1.98
C PHE A 55 -3.09 4.80 1.46
N TYR A 56 -4.20 4.47 0.85
CA TYR A 56 -4.44 3.16 0.26
C TYR A 56 -4.74 3.31 -1.22
N TYR A 57 -3.89 2.74 -2.06
CA TYR A 57 -3.96 2.84 -3.52
C TYR A 57 -4.45 1.51 -4.09
N THR A 58 -5.48 1.56 -4.92
CA THR A 58 -6.03 0.34 -5.52
C THR A 58 -6.64 0.60 -6.89
N ALA A 59 -6.31 -0.28 -7.82
CA ALA A 59 -7.11 -0.45 -9.02
C ALA A 59 -8.16 -1.55 -8.78
N TYR A 60 -9.37 -1.39 -9.32
CA TYR A 60 -10.46 -2.34 -9.13
C TYR A 60 -11.22 -2.55 -10.43
N PRO A 61 -11.85 -3.74 -10.65
CA PRO A 61 -12.65 -3.99 -11.83
C PRO A 61 -13.81 -3.00 -11.96
N ALA A 62 -14.15 -2.59 -13.18
CA ALA A 62 -15.36 -1.82 -13.43
C ALA A 62 -16.61 -2.62 -13.03
N GLU A 63 -17.67 -1.92 -12.63
CA GLU A 63 -18.93 -2.56 -12.25
C GLU A 63 -19.51 -3.35 -13.42
N GLY A 64 -20.09 -4.53 -13.16
CA GLY A 64 -20.63 -5.43 -14.18
C GLY A 64 -19.59 -6.21 -14.99
N THR A 65 -18.29 -6.05 -14.73
CA THR A 65 -17.24 -6.82 -15.43
C THR A 65 -16.85 -8.12 -14.72
N ARG A 66 -17.52 -8.43 -13.62
CA ARG A 66 -17.29 -9.65 -12.80
C ARG A 66 -18.62 -10.33 -12.49
N ASP A 67 -18.55 -11.64 -12.29
CA ASP A 67 -19.69 -12.47 -11.87
C ASP A 67 -20.02 -12.32 -10.37
N TYR A 68 -19.35 -11.41 -9.67
CA TYR A 68 -19.52 -11.18 -8.24
C TYR A 68 -19.68 -9.69 -7.93
N SER A 69 -20.45 -9.39 -6.89
CA SER A 69 -20.64 -8.02 -6.41
C SER A 69 -19.36 -7.41 -5.87
N LEU A 70 -19.13 -6.13 -6.15
CA LEU A 70 -18.06 -5.32 -5.59
C LEU A 70 -18.41 -4.73 -4.20
N ASP A 71 -19.59 -5.04 -3.65
CA ASP A 71 -20.06 -4.49 -2.37
C ASP A 71 -19.09 -4.71 -1.22
N SER A 72 -18.48 -5.88 -1.13
CA SER A 72 -17.49 -6.18 -0.09
C SER A 72 -16.26 -5.29 -0.19
N LYS A 73 -15.79 -4.98 -1.41
CA LYS A 73 -14.70 -4.02 -1.63
C LYS A 73 -15.12 -2.61 -1.25
N HIS A 74 -16.32 -2.18 -1.63
CA HIS A 74 -16.85 -0.87 -1.29
C HIS A 74 -17.05 -0.69 0.22
N LYS A 75 -17.54 -1.71 0.92
CA LYS A 75 -17.60 -1.74 2.39
C LYS A 75 -16.23 -1.63 3.02
N PHE A 76 -15.24 -2.34 2.49
CA PHE A 76 -13.87 -2.27 2.95
C PHE A 76 -13.26 -0.86 2.74
N PHE A 77 -13.42 -0.25 1.57
CA PHE A 77 -12.96 1.12 1.33
C PHE A 77 -13.64 2.14 2.25
N THR A 78 -14.93 1.93 2.53
CA THR A 78 -15.68 2.76 3.48
C THR A 78 -15.14 2.61 4.91
N TYR A 79 -14.81 1.40 5.32
CA TYR A 79 -14.17 1.11 6.60
C TYR A 79 -12.82 1.82 6.72
N LEU A 80 -11.94 1.67 5.71
CA LEU A 80 -10.64 2.35 5.69
C LEU A 80 -10.79 3.86 5.84
N LYS A 81 -11.74 4.47 5.10
CA LYS A 81 -11.96 5.92 5.14
C LYS A 81 -12.58 6.39 6.45
N LYS A 82 -13.69 5.79 6.86
CA LYS A 82 -14.52 6.30 7.96
C LYS A 82 -14.06 5.85 9.35
N ALA A 83 -13.59 4.60 9.46
CA ALA A 83 -13.16 4.06 10.75
C ALA A 83 -11.66 4.31 11.01
N LEU A 84 -10.81 4.18 9.99
CA LEU A 84 -9.35 4.28 10.16
C LEU A 84 -8.74 5.58 9.64
N GLY A 85 -9.52 6.45 8.98
CA GLY A 85 -9.04 7.74 8.51
C GLY A 85 -8.07 7.69 7.32
N PHE A 86 -8.05 6.60 6.58
CA PHE A 86 -7.21 6.48 5.39
C PHE A 86 -7.70 7.40 4.26
N ALA A 87 -6.77 7.97 3.51
CA ALA A 87 -7.05 8.45 2.17
C ALA A 87 -7.08 7.24 1.23
N VAL A 88 -8.24 6.94 0.62
CA VAL A 88 -8.38 5.83 -0.32
C VAL A 88 -8.43 6.37 -1.74
N ILE A 89 -7.38 6.12 -2.48
CA ILE A 89 -7.21 6.50 -3.89
C ILE A 89 -7.51 5.27 -4.73
N LYS A 90 -8.46 5.40 -5.64
CA LYS A 90 -8.92 4.26 -6.43
C LYS A 90 -9.18 4.65 -7.87
N LYS A 91 -8.89 3.74 -8.79
CA LYS A 91 -9.27 3.86 -10.21
C LYS A 91 -9.77 2.53 -10.75
N GLU A 92 -10.55 2.59 -11.81
CA GLU A 92 -11.00 1.40 -12.51
C GLU A 92 -9.89 0.82 -13.37
N LEU A 93 -9.83 -0.51 -13.45
CA LEU A 93 -8.93 -1.22 -14.35
C LEU A 93 -9.30 -0.91 -15.80
N LYS A 94 -8.31 -0.58 -16.60
CA LYS A 94 -8.48 -0.45 -18.06
C LYS A 94 -8.53 -1.84 -18.69
N ARG A 95 -9.52 -2.10 -19.50
CA ARG A 95 -9.63 -3.32 -20.30
C ARG A 95 -9.05 -3.04 -21.68
N ILE A 96 -8.09 -3.83 -22.10
CA ILE A 96 -7.40 -3.69 -23.39
C ILE A 96 -7.55 -5.01 -24.13
N SER A 97 -8.09 -4.99 -25.35
CA SER A 97 -8.07 -6.14 -26.22
C SER A 97 -6.64 -6.35 -26.73
N VAL A 98 -6.12 -7.54 -26.52
CA VAL A 98 -4.81 -7.96 -27.00
C VAL A 98 -4.99 -9.20 -27.87
N ILE A 99 -4.22 -9.29 -28.95
CA ILE A 99 -4.16 -10.48 -29.79
C ILE A 99 -2.92 -11.27 -29.36
N ASN A 100 -3.09 -12.50 -28.94
CA ASN A 100 -2.02 -13.42 -28.58
C ASN A 100 -2.08 -14.67 -29.47
N GLU A 101 -1.15 -15.61 -29.25
CA GLU A 101 -1.07 -16.87 -30.03
C GLU A 101 -2.34 -17.74 -29.94
N HIS A 102 -3.22 -17.49 -28.95
CA HIS A 102 -4.47 -18.22 -28.72
C HIS A 102 -5.72 -17.43 -29.17
N GLY A 103 -5.53 -16.25 -29.80
CA GLY A 103 -6.60 -15.40 -30.29
C GLY A 103 -6.77 -14.09 -29.54
N GLU A 104 -7.96 -13.51 -29.61
CA GLU A 104 -8.27 -12.26 -28.93
C GLU A 104 -8.52 -12.49 -27.43
N ALA A 105 -7.79 -11.74 -26.58
CA ALA A 105 -7.93 -11.79 -25.14
C ALA A 105 -8.11 -10.38 -24.57
N ILE A 106 -8.73 -10.27 -23.39
CA ILE A 106 -8.86 -9.02 -22.67
C ILE A 106 -7.85 -9.02 -21.53
N GLU A 107 -6.91 -8.08 -21.59
CA GLU A 107 -6.03 -7.79 -20.46
C GLU A 107 -6.59 -6.62 -19.63
N GLU A 108 -6.47 -6.74 -18.32
CA GLU A 108 -6.80 -5.65 -17.41
C GLU A 108 -5.52 -5.01 -16.87
N LYS A 109 -5.39 -3.71 -17.05
CA LYS A 109 -4.23 -2.93 -16.60
C LYS A 109 -4.65 -1.82 -15.65
N GLY A 110 -3.91 -1.67 -14.56
CA GLY A 110 -4.10 -0.58 -13.62
C GLY A 110 -3.10 -0.68 -12.50
N ASN A 111 -2.01 0.08 -12.61
CA ASN A 111 -1.12 0.33 -11.47
C ASN A 111 -1.41 1.71 -10.87
N MET A 112 -0.94 1.94 -9.68
CA MET A 112 -1.18 3.17 -8.91
C MET A 112 0.13 3.91 -8.61
N ASP A 113 1.22 3.57 -9.30
CA ASP A 113 2.58 4.05 -9.00
C ASP A 113 2.71 5.55 -9.17
N VAL A 114 2.08 6.08 -10.21
CA VAL A 114 2.06 7.52 -10.50
C VAL A 114 1.30 8.27 -9.39
N GLU A 115 0.10 7.81 -9.03
CA GLU A 115 -0.71 8.42 -7.98
C GLU A 115 0.00 8.38 -6.63
N MET A 116 0.62 7.24 -6.28
CA MET A 116 1.37 7.10 -5.03
C MET A 116 2.61 7.98 -5.02
N THR A 117 3.35 8.06 -6.12
CA THR A 117 4.51 8.93 -6.26
C THR A 117 4.13 10.40 -6.13
N ILE A 118 3.06 10.84 -6.82
CA ILE A 118 2.57 12.22 -6.74
C ILE A 118 2.17 12.58 -5.31
N ASP A 119 1.43 11.71 -4.62
CA ASP A 119 0.99 11.97 -3.25
C ASP A 119 2.17 12.02 -2.27
N ALA A 120 3.16 11.14 -2.42
CA ALA A 120 4.38 11.19 -1.62
C ALA A 120 5.13 12.51 -1.79
N MET A 121 5.23 13.00 -3.02
CA MET A 121 5.87 14.29 -3.34
C MET A 121 5.03 15.48 -2.89
N LEU A 122 3.72 15.47 -3.12
CA LEU A 122 2.80 16.55 -2.73
C LEU A 122 2.80 16.78 -1.21
N HIS A 123 2.94 15.71 -0.46
CA HIS A 123 2.96 15.75 0.99
C HIS A 123 4.37 15.81 1.60
N PHE A 124 5.40 15.93 0.77
CA PHE A 124 6.81 15.87 1.18
C PHE A 124 7.15 16.71 2.43
N LYS A 125 6.60 17.91 2.56
CA LYS A 125 6.85 18.82 3.70
C LYS A 125 6.09 18.43 4.98
N LYS A 126 5.18 17.44 4.92
CA LYS A 126 4.25 17.10 6.01
C LYS A 126 4.65 15.86 6.79
N TYR A 127 5.70 15.16 6.40
CA TYR A 127 6.18 13.96 7.10
C TYR A 127 7.70 13.94 7.16
N ASP A 128 8.20 13.20 8.12
CA ASP A 128 9.62 12.93 8.31
C ASP A 128 9.95 11.48 7.95
N THR A 129 8.99 10.59 8.15
CA THR A 129 9.12 9.16 7.87
C THR A 129 8.06 8.73 6.86
N ALA A 130 8.50 8.07 5.80
CA ALA A 130 7.65 7.39 4.83
C ALA A 130 7.74 5.87 4.99
N VAL A 131 6.61 5.19 5.04
CA VAL A 131 6.52 3.73 5.05
C VAL A 131 5.76 3.30 3.81
N PHE A 132 6.42 2.55 2.94
CA PHE A 132 5.82 2.04 1.71
C PHE A 132 5.53 0.55 1.83
N PHE A 133 4.27 0.18 1.63
CA PHE A 133 3.85 -1.21 1.45
C PHE A 133 3.90 -1.56 -0.02
N THR A 134 5.09 -1.80 -0.52
CA THR A 134 5.38 -2.22 -1.90
C THR A 134 6.72 -2.94 -1.97
N GLY A 135 6.89 -3.80 -2.95
CA GLY A 135 8.17 -4.45 -3.30
C GLY A 135 8.66 -4.06 -4.69
N ASP A 136 7.93 -3.16 -5.36
CA ASP A 136 8.18 -2.80 -6.76
C ASP A 136 9.38 -1.88 -6.89
N SER A 137 10.35 -2.31 -7.73
CA SER A 137 11.57 -1.56 -8.02
C SER A 137 11.33 -0.20 -8.68
N ASP A 138 10.17 0.02 -9.30
CA ASP A 138 9.83 1.30 -9.95
C ASP A 138 9.79 2.46 -8.93
N PHE A 139 9.59 2.14 -7.65
CA PHE A 139 9.66 3.13 -6.57
C PHE A 139 11.09 3.49 -6.12
N LEU A 140 12.14 2.83 -6.63
CA LEU A 140 13.51 3.10 -6.19
C LEU A 140 13.92 4.57 -6.42
N ALA A 141 13.50 5.16 -7.52
CA ALA A 141 13.77 6.57 -7.81
C ALA A 141 13.12 7.49 -6.76
N LEU A 142 11.88 7.23 -6.38
CA LEU A 142 11.18 7.96 -5.32
C LEU A 142 11.87 7.79 -3.96
N VAL A 143 12.19 6.56 -3.58
CA VAL A 143 12.90 6.25 -2.33
C VAL A 143 14.22 7.00 -2.25
N THR A 144 15.02 6.96 -3.32
CA THR A 144 16.30 7.66 -3.41
C THR A 144 16.11 9.18 -3.28
N TYR A 145 15.13 9.73 -3.97
CA TYR A 145 14.81 11.17 -3.88
C TYR A 145 14.46 11.57 -2.45
N LEU A 146 13.54 10.86 -1.80
CA LEU A 146 13.09 11.16 -0.44
C LEU A 146 14.25 11.11 0.56
N LYS A 147 15.09 10.08 0.49
CA LYS A 147 16.27 9.93 1.34
C LYS A 147 17.28 11.06 1.15
N ASN A 148 17.59 11.41 -0.09
CA ASN A 148 18.51 12.50 -0.41
C ASN A 148 18.02 13.87 0.08
N HIS A 149 16.70 13.99 0.33
CA HIS A 149 16.09 15.18 0.90
C HIS A 149 15.75 15.04 2.40
N GLY A 150 16.41 14.12 3.09
CA GLY A 150 16.37 14.00 4.55
C GLY A 150 15.15 13.25 5.11
N LYS A 151 14.38 12.54 4.28
CA LYS A 151 13.30 11.68 4.77
C LYS A 151 13.84 10.31 5.18
N LYS A 152 13.26 9.72 6.21
CA LYS A 152 13.45 8.30 6.53
C LYS A 152 12.45 7.48 5.72
N VAL A 153 12.94 6.44 5.04
CA VAL A 153 12.12 5.62 4.15
C VAL A 153 12.24 4.14 4.51
N PHE A 154 11.11 3.51 4.80
CA PHE A 154 11.04 2.10 5.15
C PHE A 154 10.12 1.35 4.20
N ILE A 155 10.54 0.14 3.82
CA ILE A 155 9.79 -0.76 2.95
C ILE A 155 9.20 -1.91 3.77
N PHE A 156 7.93 -2.17 3.56
CA PHE A 156 7.17 -3.29 4.10
C PHE A 156 6.65 -4.13 2.94
N SER A 157 7.17 -5.31 2.78
CA SER A 157 6.77 -6.25 1.70
C SER A 157 7.09 -7.67 2.13
N SER A 158 6.61 -8.67 1.42
CA SER A 158 7.08 -10.04 1.63
C SER A 158 8.43 -10.25 0.94
N GLU A 159 9.27 -11.12 1.50
CA GLU A 159 10.59 -11.42 0.96
C GLU A 159 10.54 -11.88 -0.51
N ASN A 160 9.52 -12.63 -0.87
CA ASN A 160 9.35 -13.15 -2.23
C ASN A 160 8.87 -12.10 -3.25
N ASN A 161 8.50 -10.89 -2.79
CA ASN A 161 7.89 -9.87 -3.64
C ASN A 161 8.68 -8.55 -3.66
N VAL A 162 9.67 -8.40 -2.79
CA VAL A 162 10.50 -7.20 -2.73
C VAL A 162 11.68 -7.32 -3.68
N SER A 163 11.91 -6.31 -4.51
CA SER A 163 13.14 -6.24 -5.30
C SER A 163 14.37 -6.00 -4.41
N GLN A 164 15.50 -6.56 -4.81
CA GLN A 164 16.75 -6.41 -4.05
C GLN A 164 17.18 -4.93 -3.97
N GLU A 165 16.99 -4.20 -5.05
CA GLU A 165 17.33 -2.78 -5.15
C GLU A 165 16.50 -1.94 -4.17
N LEU A 166 15.21 -2.20 -4.08
CA LEU A 166 14.32 -1.48 -3.17
C LEU A 166 14.63 -1.83 -1.71
N ARG A 167 14.86 -3.14 -1.44
CA ARG A 167 15.22 -3.65 -0.11
C ARG A 167 16.47 -3.00 0.45
N THR A 168 17.51 -2.81 -0.40
CA THR A 168 18.80 -2.24 0.01
C THR A 168 18.84 -0.72 -0.13
N GLY A 169 18.02 -0.14 -1.00
CA GLY A 169 17.95 1.30 -1.25
C GLY A 169 17.26 2.09 -0.14
N ALA A 170 16.35 1.49 0.61
CA ALA A 170 15.64 2.13 1.72
C ALA A 170 16.51 2.27 2.99
N ASP A 171 16.01 2.98 4.02
CA ASP A 171 16.65 3.02 5.34
C ASP A 171 16.39 1.75 6.15
N GLY A 172 15.41 0.96 5.75
CA GLY A 172 15.14 -0.35 6.33
C GLY A 172 14.02 -1.09 5.60
N TYR A 173 14.07 -2.39 5.72
CA TYR A 173 13.09 -3.34 5.20
C TYR A 173 12.47 -4.13 6.35
N THR A 174 11.20 -4.45 6.22
CA THR A 174 10.50 -5.34 7.13
C THR A 174 9.70 -6.34 6.32
N ASP A 175 9.95 -7.64 6.51
CA ASP A 175 9.07 -8.67 5.97
C ASP A 175 7.73 -8.62 6.71
N ILE A 176 6.66 -8.33 5.98
CA ILE A 176 5.34 -8.22 6.60
C ILE A 176 4.82 -9.57 7.07
N LEU A 177 5.33 -10.67 6.51
CA LEU A 177 4.94 -12.02 6.93
C LEU A 177 5.42 -12.36 8.33
N ASP A 178 6.51 -11.72 8.77
CA ASP A 178 7.12 -11.94 10.09
C ASP A 178 6.54 -11.02 11.18
N ILE A 179 5.65 -10.10 10.85
CA ILE A 179 5.06 -9.23 11.86
C ILE A 179 3.95 -9.97 12.60
N ASP A 180 4.19 -10.30 13.84
CA ASP A 180 3.20 -10.92 14.71
C ASP A 180 2.04 -9.97 15.07
N GLY A 181 0.86 -10.54 15.21
CA GLY A 181 -0.32 -9.83 15.72
C GLY A 181 -1.00 -8.86 14.75
N VAL A 182 -0.46 -8.60 13.56
CA VAL A 182 -1.08 -7.71 12.55
C VAL A 182 -1.98 -8.43 11.56
N TRP A 183 -2.04 -9.74 11.63
CA TRP A 183 -2.86 -10.55 10.73
C TRP A 183 -4.27 -10.72 11.30
N GLY A 184 -5.26 -10.46 10.42
CA GLY A 184 -6.68 -10.53 10.76
C GLY A 184 -7.37 -11.80 10.25
N LYS A 185 -8.50 -11.62 9.57
CA LYS A 185 -9.35 -12.71 9.07
C LYS A 185 -8.61 -13.59 8.06
N GLU A 186 -8.97 -14.85 8.02
CA GLU A 186 -8.50 -15.81 7.02
C GLU A 186 -8.96 -15.42 5.62
N LEU A 187 -8.08 -15.64 4.64
CA LEU A 187 -8.37 -15.52 3.23
C LEU A 187 -9.07 -16.81 2.78
N LYS A 188 -10.39 -16.81 2.78
CA LYS A 188 -11.17 -17.96 2.31
C LYS A 188 -11.07 -18.08 0.79
N HIS A 189 -10.81 -19.26 0.28
CA HIS A 189 -10.89 -19.53 -1.14
C HIS A 189 -12.35 -19.40 -1.62
N ARG A 190 -12.56 -18.82 -2.81
CA ARG A 190 -13.91 -18.64 -3.39
C ARG A 190 -14.73 -19.94 -3.39
N ALA A 191 -14.08 -21.07 -3.67
CA ALA A 191 -14.72 -22.40 -3.65
C ALA A 191 -15.24 -22.83 -2.25
N GLU A 192 -14.69 -22.28 -1.16
CA GLU A 192 -15.17 -22.55 0.21
C GLU A 192 -16.37 -21.66 0.54
N LEU A 193 -16.38 -20.41 0.08
CA LEU A 193 -17.50 -19.48 0.27
C LEU A 193 -18.77 -19.96 -0.44
N GLU A 194 -18.62 -20.60 -1.61
CA GLU A 194 -19.75 -21.16 -2.37
C GLU A 194 -20.33 -22.43 -1.72
N LYS A 195 -19.53 -23.14 -0.91
CA LYS A 195 -20.01 -24.30 -0.12
C LYS A 195 -20.75 -23.90 1.17
N GLU A 196 -20.38 -22.78 1.80
CA GLU A 196 -21.03 -22.26 3.01
C GLU A 196 -22.37 -21.56 2.71
N SER A 197 -22.64 -21.21 1.45
CA SER A 197 -23.88 -20.52 1.02
C SER A 197 -24.97 -21.47 0.48
N ARG A 198 -24.74 -22.79 0.51
CA ARG A 198 -25.70 -23.85 0.16
C ARG A 198 -26.17 -24.60 1.41
#